data_cbfd525807b0022fe077bd67d85776e0
#
_entry.id   cbfd525807b0022fe077bd67d85776e0
#
_cell.length_a   1.000
_cell.length_b   1.000
_cell.length_c   1.000
_cell.angle_alpha   90.00
_cell.angle_beta   90.00
_cell.angle_gamma   90.00
#
_symmetry.space_group_name_H-M   'P 1'
#
loop_
_entity.id
_entity.type
_entity.pdbx_description
1 polymer ?
#
loop_
_entity_poly.entity_id
_entity_poly.type
_entity_poly.pdbx_seq_one_letter_code
_entity_poly.pdbx_strand_id
1 'polypeptide(L)'
;MIKSMTGYGSAKGNAEGLEISIELKSVNNRYLDTSVRLPRSFLFAEDAVKSAVQSHISRGKVDVFVSVDSSGADNMAVKVNEPLLRGYLEALRHIAEEYSLSDDLSVMNVSRFPDVLSVEKKDLDAEAISAAICEIMEKALCDFDSMRLREGEKLRDDVLSRLATIEKLVSTVEAESPKTVAQYRARLEQKMAEVLGNTGIDENRILAEAAIFADHIAVDEETVRLRSHMAQLRTMINGNSPTGRKIDFLIQEFNREANTIGSKCQNSDMAHIVVDLKSEIEKIREQIQNIE
;
A
#
# COMPACT_ATOMS: atom_id res chain seq x y z
N MET A 1 -11.05 -6.37 -9.91
CA MET A 1 -11.39 -5.59 -8.68
C MET A 1 -10.16 -4.81 -8.28
N ILE A 2 -10.35 -3.57 -7.83
CA ILE A 2 -9.27 -2.70 -7.35
C ILE A 2 -8.80 -3.20 -5.98
N LYS A 3 -7.47 -3.30 -5.81
CA LYS A 3 -6.83 -3.60 -4.53
C LYS A 3 -6.04 -2.39 -4.04
N SER A 4 -5.97 -2.18 -2.74
CA SER A 4 -5.03 -1.22 -2.14
C SER A 4 -3.59 -1.75 -2.22
N MET A 5 -2.61 -0.87 -2.41
CA MET A 5 -1.19 -1.22 -2.27
C MET A 5 -0.76 -1.37 -0.82
N THR A 6 -1.50 -0.80 0.12
CA THR A 6 -1.30 -0.97 1.55
C THR A 6 -2.14 -2.14 2.04
N GLY A 7 -1.58 -2.93 2.93
CA GLY A 7 -2.27 -4.06 3.51
C GLY A 7 -1.54 -4.61 4.73
N TYR A 8 -2.28 -5.37 5.52
CA TYR A 8 -1.79 -6.16 6.64
C TYR A 8 -2.49 -7.51 6.61
N GLY A 9 -1.75 -8.56 6.90
CA GLY A 9 -2.29 -9.89 7.06
C GLY A 9 -1.52 -10.63 8.14
N SER A 10 -2.20 -11.49 8.85
CA SER A 10 -1.57 -12.30 9.88
C SER A 10 -2.18 -13.69 9.96
N ALA A 11 -1.36 -14.68 10.29
CA ALA A 11 -1.83 -16.02 10.57
C ALA A 11 -0.96 -16.68 11.64
N LYS A 12 -1.55 -17.61 12.36
CA LYS A 12 -0.89 -18.45 13.35
C LYS A 12 -1.17 -19.91 13.06
N GLY A 13 -0.20 -20.74 13.41
CA GLY A 13 -0.33 -22.18 13.30
C GLY A 13 0.67 -22.90 14.19
N ASN A 14 0.47 -24.20 14.35
CA ASN A 14 1.34 -25.06 15.16
C ASN A 14 1.95 -26.14 14.26
N ALA A 15 3.27 -26.32 14.36
CA ALA A 15 3.99 -27.41 13.69
C ALA A 15 5.11 -27.92 14.58
N GLU A 16 5.28 -29.24 14.67
CA GLU A 16 6.32 -29.89 15.45
C GLU A 16 6.40 -29.39 16.91
N GLY A 17 5.25 -29.01 17.51
CA GLY A 17 5.19 -28.45 18.86
C GLY A 17 5.68 -26.99 18.98
N LEU A 18 5.87 -26.32 17.85
CA LEU A 18 6.20 -24.89 17.78
C LEU A 18 4.97 -24.07 17.42
N GLU A 19 4.74 -22.96 18.09
CA GLU A 19 3.76 -21.95 17.66
C GLU A 19 4.44 -21.00 16.68
N ILE A 20 3.95 -20.96 15.44
CA ILE A 20 4.46 -20.11 14.37
C ILE A 20 3.44 -19.00 14.13
N SER A 21 3.89 -17.75 14.18
CA SER A 21 3.08 -16.58 13.84
C SER A 21 3.74 -15.82 12.71
N ILE A 22 2.97 -15.52 11.68
CA ILE A 22 3.42 -14.77 10.50
C ILE A 22 2.58 -13.53 10.39
N GLU A 23 3.25 -12.40 10.26
CA GLU A 23 2.66 -11.09 9.98
C GLU A 23 3.29 -10.51 8.73
N LEU A 24 2.46 -9.98 7.84
CA LEU A 24 2.94 -9.28 6.66
C LEU A 24 2.29 -7.92 6.54
N LYS A 25 3.08 -6.94 6.12
CA LYS A 25 2.65 -5.57 5.93
C LYS A 25 3.19 -5.06 4.60
N SER A 26 2.37 -4.38 3.83
CA SER A 26 2.81 -3.70 2.61
C SER A 26 2.61 -2.20 2.68
N VAL A 27 3.48 -1.48 1.99
CA VAL A 27 3.37 -0.05 1.72
C VAL A 27 3.61 0.20 0.24
N ASN A 28 3.08 1.32 -0.25
CA ASN A 28 3.26 1.71 -1.65
C ASN A 28 4.76 1.83 -2.00
N ASN A 29 5.17 1.12 -3.04
CA ASN A 29 6.50 1.25 -3.64
C ASN A 29 6.40 0.97 -5.14
N ARG A 30 7.29 1.59 -5.93
CA ARG A 30 7.32 1.46 -7.39
C ARG A 30 7.63 0.04 -7.88
N TYR A 31 8.47 -0.68 -7.15
CA TYR A 31 8.91 -2.04 -7.43
C TYR A 31 8.54 -2.95 -6.27
N LEU A 32 8.47 -4.26 -6.51
CA LEU A 32 8.36 -5.22 -5.43
C LEU A 32 9.69 -5.27 -4.67
N ASP A 33 9.65 -4.95 -3.40
CA ASP A 33 10.77 -5.07 -2.44
C ASP A 33 10.28 -5.90 -1.27
N THR A 34 10.85 -7.09 -1.09
CA THR A 34 10.42 -8.03 -0.05
C THR A 34 11.51 -8.19 0.99
N SER A 35 11.20 -7.81 2.21
CA SER A 35 12.05 -8.01 3.40
C SER A 35 11.44 -9.08 4.29
N VAL A 36 12.16 -10.18 4.51
CA VAL A 36 11.71 -11.28 5.36
C VAL A 36 12.58 -11.31 6.60
N ARG A 37 11.95 -11.34 7.78
CA ARG A 37 12.63 -11.47 9.06
C ARG A 37 12.22 -12.78 9.71
N LEU A 38 13.20 -13.70 9.83
CA LEU A 38 13.05 -14.98 10.48
C LEU A 38 14.06 -15.12 11.64
N PRO A 39 13.76 -15.91 12.66
CA PRO A 39 14.75 -16.33 13.65
C PRO A 39 15.87 -17.13 12.97
N ARG A 40 17.11 -16.99 13.44
CA ARG A 40 18.31 -17.60 12.82
C ARG A 40 18.17 -19.11 12.57
N SER A 41 17.48 -19.82 13.44
CA SER A 41 17.27 -21.27 13.34
C SER A 41 16.36 -21.68 12.18
N PHE A 42 15.64 -20.74 11.53
CA PHE A 42 14.64 -20.99 10.49
C PHE A 42 14.95 -20.29 9.17
N LEU A 43 16.20 -19.81 8.99
CA LEU A 43 16.63 -19.12 7.74
C LEU A 43 16.50 -20.02 6.49
N PHE A 44 16.46 -21.33 6.65
CA PHE A 44 16.25 -22.26 5.54
C PHE A 44 14.89 -22.09 4.86
N ALA A 45 13.89 -21.47 5.52
CA ALA A 45 12.57 -21.20 4.94
C ALA A 45 12.47 -19.84 4.26
N GLU A 46 13.52 -19.00 4.27
CA GLU A 46 13.46 -17.62 3.74
C GLU A 46 13.09 -17.56 2.27
N ASP A 47 13.71 -18.39 1.44
CA ASP A 47 13.48 -18.39 0.00
C ASP A 47 12.06 -18.88 -0.35
N ALA A 48 11.53 -19.83 0.41
CA ALA A 48 10.17 -20.31 0.24
C ALA A 48 9.14 -19.21 0.57
N VAL A 49 9.34 -18.47 1.67
CA VAL A 49 8.51 -17.33 2.06
C VAL A 49 8.58 -16.21 1.02
N LYS A 50 9.78 -15.87 0.53
CA LYS A 50 9.93 -14.87 -0.54
C LYS A 50 9.19 -15.26 -1.82
N SER A 51 9.31 -16.53 -2.21
CA SER A 51 8.63 -17.06 -3.39
C SER A 51 7.11 -17.01 -3.26
N ALA A 52 6.55 -17.32 -2.08
CA ALA A 52 5.14 -17.21 -1.79
C ALA A 52 4.65 -15.75 -1.91
N VAL A 53 5.40 -14.78 -1.38
CA VAL A 53 5.06 -13.35 -1.53
C VAL A 53 5.08 -12.91 -3.00
N GLN A 54 6.12 -13.29 -3.75
CA GLN A 54 6.29 -12.91 -5.16
C GLN A 54 5.21 -13.49 -6.08
N SER A 55 4.62 -14.62 -5.72
CA SER A 55 3.51 -15.22 -6.48
C SER A 55 2.18 -14.48 -6.31
N HIS A 56 2.00 -13.75 -5.21
CA HIS A 56 0.75 -13.03 -4.87
C HIS A 56 0.83 -11.52 -5.09
N ILE A 57 2.01 -10.94 -4.96
CA ILE A 57 2.19 -9.47 -4.96
C ILE A 57 3.15 -9.09 -6.09
N SER A 58 2.69 -8.21 -6.98
CA SER A 58 3.49 -7.76 -8.14
C SER A 58 4.25 -6.46 -7.88
N ARG A 59 3.81 -5.67 -6.88
CA ARG A 59 4.36 -4.33 -6.59
C ARG A 59 4.16 -3.97 -5.12
N GLY A 60 5.06 -3.13 -4.60
CA GLY A 60 5.00 -2.64 -3.22
C GLY A 60 6.22 -3.07 -2.41
N LYS A 61 6.43 -2.44 -1.26
CA LYS A 61 7.39 -2.92 -0.27
C LYS A 61 6.65 -3.77 0.74
N VAL A 62 7.07 -5.03 0.87
CA VAL A 62 6.45 -6.02 1.74
C VAL A 62 7.44 -6.43 2.83
N ASP A 63 7.08 -6.15 4.07
CA ASP A 63 7.82 -6.62 5.24
C ASP A 63 7.07 -7.84 5.82
N VAL A 64 7.76 -8.98 5.91
CA VAL A 64 7.25 -10.22 6.50
C VAL A 64 8.00 -10.50 7.80
N PHE A 65 7.26 -10.71 8.86
CA PHE A 65 7.79 -11.08 10.18
C PHE A 65 7.31 -12.49 10.54
N VAL A 66 8.25 -13.39 10.71
CA VAL A 66 7.97 -14.74 11.18
C VAL A 66 8.52 -14.87 12.60
N SER A 67 7.65 -15.14 13.54
CA SER A 67 8.03 -15.46 14.92
C SER A 67 7.69 -16.91 15.21
N VAL A 68 8.60 -17.57 15.91
CA VAL A 68 8.46 -18.97 16.31
C VAL A 68 8.67 -19.05 17.81
N ASP A 69 7.65 -19.49 18.53
CA ASP A 69 7.69 -19.69 19.98
C ASP A 69 7.73 -21.19 20.30
N SER A 70 8.66 -21.57 21.16
CA SER A 70 8.86 -22.92 21.63
C SER A 70 8.33 -23.16 23.05
N SER A 71 7.52 -22.24 23.60
CA SER A 71 7.07 -22.27 25.01
C SER A 71 6.21 -23.48 25.40
N GLY A 72 5.81 -24.34 24.46
CA GLY A 72 4.99 -25.53 24.72
C GLY A 72 5.68 -26.85 24.44
N ALA A 73 6.94 -26.86 24.02
CA ALA A 73 7.52 -28.07 23.51
C ALA A 73 8.51 -28.70 24.49
N ASP A 74 8.36 -29.97 24.73
CA ASP A 74 9.41 -30.90 25.19
C ASP A 74 10.56 -31.01 24.15
N ASN A 75 11.07 -29.85 23.70
CA ASN A 75 12.10 -29.78 22.66
C ASN A 75 13.51 -29.89 23.19
N MET A 76 13.66 -30.29 24.44
CA MET A 76 14.96 -30.58 25.03
C MET A 76 15.14 -32.07 25.21
N ALA A 77 16.23 -32.63 24.70
CA ALA A 77 16.65 -33.96 24.90
C ALA A 77 17.95 -33.97 25.76
N VAL A 78 17.96 -34.74 26.80
CA VAL A 78 19.20 -34.98 27.55
C VAL A 78 19.94 -36.11 26.84
N LYS A 79 21.13 -35.82 26.33
CA LYS A 79 22.00 -36.81 25.69
C LYS A 79 23.16 -37.15 26.63
N VAL A 80 23.56 -38.41 26.60
CA VAL A 80 24.77 -38.91 27.30
C VAL A 80 25.93 -38.93 26.32
N ASN A 81 27.03 -38.29 26.65
CA ASN A 81 28.28 -38.39 25.91
C ASN A 81 28.98 -39.73 26.26
N GLU A 82 28.57 -40.78 25.57
CA GLU A 82 29.05 -42.15 25.81
C GLU A 82 30.58 -42.29 25.78
N PRO A 83 31.32 -41.73 24.79
CA PRO A 83 32.77 -41.84 24.75
C PRO A 83 33.44 -41.19 25.97
N LEU A 84 32.95 -40.01 26.36
CA LEU A 84 33.50 -39.29 27.50
C LEU A 84 33.18 -39.99 28.83
N LEU A 85 31.97 -40.50 28.98
CA LEU A 85 31.52 -41.27 30.11
C LEU A 85 32.41 -42.51 30.29
N ARG A 86 32.67 -43.26 29.24
CA ARG A 86 33.59 -44.43 29.29
C ARG A 86 34.99 -44.04 29.73
N GLY A 87 35.54 -42.97 29.20
CA GLY A 87 36.85 -42.47 29.60
C GLY A 87 36.93 -42.12 31.12
N TYR A 88 35.90 -41.46 31.64
CA TYR A 88 35.82 -41.17 33.06
C TYR A 88 35.77 -42.46 33.92
N LEU A 89 34.93 -43.42 33.54
CA LEU A 89 34.78 -44.68 34.27
C LEU A 89 36.07 -45.53 34.28
N GLU A 90 36.78 -45.58 33.14
CA GLU A 90 38.05 -46.26 33.02
C GLU A 90 39.15 -45.62 33.91
N ALA A 91 39.26 -44.27 33.84
CA ALA A 91 40.22 -43.52 34.63
C ALA A 91 39.97 -43.66 36.13
N LEU A 92 38.70 -43.59 36.57
CA LEU A 92 38.34 -43.71 37.97
C LEU A 92 38.58 -45.15 38.54
N ARG A 93 38.31 -46.19 37.75
CA ARG A 93 38.63 -47.59 38.14
C ARG A 93 40.14 -47.81 38.24
N HIS A 94 40.90 -47.25 37.28
CA HIS A 94 42.35 -47.32 37.35
C HIS A 94 42.89 -46.62 38.60
N ILE A 95 42.39 -45.46 38.99
CA ILE A 95 42.74 -44.78 40.25
C ILE A 95 42.37 -45.62 41.46
N ALA A 96 41.18 -46.23 41.51
CA ALA A 96 40.73 -47.06 42.60
C ALA A 96 41.65 -48.32 42.84
N GLU A 97 42.04 -48.95 41.72
CA GLU A 97 42.96 -50.12 41.76
C GLU A 97 44.35 -49.72 42.13
N GLU A 98 44.96 -48.71 41.53
CA GLU A 98 46.36 -48.29 41.74
C GLU A 98 46.60 -47.79 43.18
N TYR A 99 45.60 -47.03 43.71
CA TYR A 99 45.76 -46.45 45.09
C TYR A 99 44.94 -47.15 46.16
N SER A 100 44.37 -48.32 45.85
CA SER A 100 43.57 -49.14 46.81
C SER A 100 42.43 -48.33 47.47
N LEU A 101 41.74 -47.48 46.69
CA LEU A 101 40.60 -46.71 47.15
C LEU A 101 39.28 -47.47 46.90
N SER A 102 38.26 -47.17 47.71
CA SER A 102 36.93 -47.76 47.50
C SER A 102 36.27 -47.16 46.28
N ASP A 103 35.72 -48.01 45.43
CA ASP A 103 34.88 -47.57 44.33
C ASP A 103 33.48 -47.09 44.80
N ASP A 104 33.18 -45.81 44.74
CA ASP A 104 31.91 -45.21 45.15
C ASP A 104 31.13 -44.66 43.95
N LEU A 105 31.38 -45.16 42.73
CA LEU A 105 30.72 -44.76 41.52
C LEU A 105 29.21 -44.99 41.61
N SER A 106 28.47 -43.91 41.64
CA SER A 106 27.01 -43.93 41.60
C SER A 106 26.50 -43.11 40.35
N VAL A 107 25.31 -43.45 39.91
CA VAL A 107 24.69 -42.70 38.80
C VAL A 107 24.66 -41.19 39.06
N MET A 108 24.39 -40.78 40.30
CA MET A 108 24.36 -39.36 40.69
C MET A 108 25.74 -38.71 40.66
N ASN A 109 26.80 -39.44 41.02
CA ASN A 109 28.16 -38.91 40.94
C ASN A 109 28.61 -38.78 39.49
N VAL A 110 28.35 -39.79 38.67
CA VAL A 110 28.68 -39.83 37.25
C VAL A 110 27.93 -38.76 36.46
N SER A 111 26.66 -38.52 36.76
CA SER A 111 25.86 -37.50 36.09
C SER A 111 26.35 -36.05 36.31
N ARG A 112 27.20 -35.83 37.32
CA ARG A 112 27.80 -34.54 37.66
C ARG A 112 29.14 -34.26 36.97
N PHE A 113 29.70 -35.27 36.28
CA PHE A 113 30.92 -35.05 35.54
C PHE A 113 30.72 -34.07 34.41
N PRO A 114 31.68 -33.16 34.21
CA PRO A 114 31.57 -32.16 33.14
C PRO A 114 31.33 -32.83 31.78
N ASP A 115 30.42 -32.26 31.00
CA ASP A 115 30.13 -32.65 29.62
C ASP A 115 29.67 -34.10 29.39
N VAL A 116 29.38 -34.86 30.44
CA VAL A 116 28.79 -36.22 30.36
C VAL A 116 27.32 -36.17 29.98
N LEU A 117 26.60 -35.20 30.53
CA LEU A 117 25.22 -34.95 30.17
C LEU A 117 25.13 -33.60 29.42
N SER A 118 24.62 -33.60 28.21
CA SER A 118 24.29 -32.40 27.46
C SER A 118 22.78 -32.28 27.28
N VAL A 119 22.27 -31.05 27.43
CA VAL A 119 20.88 -30.74 27.08
C VAL A 119 20.91 -30.14 25.71
N GLU A 120 20.43 -30.89 24.73
CA GLU A 120 20.38 -30.47 23.36
C GLU A 120 18.92 -30.22 22.91
N LYS A 121 18.74 -29.27 22.02
CA LYS A 121 17.44 -29.16 21.33
C LYS A 121 17.27 -30.37 20.42
N LYS A 122 16.07 -30.95 20.41
CA LYS A 122 15.74 -32.00 19.42
C LYS A 122 15.97 -31.45 18.02
N ASP A 123 16.54 -32.29 17.16
CA ASP A 123 16.64 -31.98 15.74
C ASP A 123 15.23 -31.84 15.19
N LEU A 124 14.93 -30.63 14.67
CA LEU A 124 13.67 -30.33 14.04
C LEU A 124 13.72 -30.76 12.56
N ASP A 125 12.64 -31.32 12.06
CA ASP A 125 12.53 -31.62 10.63
C ASP A 125 12.38 -30.30 9.85
N ALA A 126 13.45 -29.87 9.21
CA ALA A 126 13.50 -28.62 8.48
C ALA A 126 12.51 -28.59 7.30
N GLU A 127 12.27 -29.73 6.63
CA GLU A 127 11.33 -29.83 5.52
C GLU A 127 9.89 -29.71 6.00
N ALA A 128 9.54 -30.44 7.08
CA ALA A 128 8.21 -30.36 7.69
C ALA A 128 7.90 -28.95 8.21
N ILE A 129 8.85 -28.29 8.85
CA ILE A 129 8.69 -26.91 9.34
C ILE A 129 8.58 -25.92 8.20
N SER A 130 9.40 -26.06 7.16
CA SER A 130 9.31 -25.18 5.97
C SER A 130 7.95 -25.31 5.30
N ALA A 131 7.42 -26.52 5.16
CA ALA A 131 6.08 -26.74 4.61
C ALA A 131 4.99 -26.09 5.48
N ALA A 132 5.10 -26.22 6.81
CA ALA A 132 4.16 -25.61 7.73
C ALA A 132 4.22 -24.05 7.68
N ILE A 133 5.42 -23.47 7.61
CA ILE A 133 5.61 -22.03 7.43
C ILE A 133 4.93 -21.58 6.14
N CYS A 134 5.09 -22.31 5.03
CA CYS A 134 4.43 -22.00 3.76
C CYS A 134 2.90 -22.05 3.88
N GLU A 135 2.34 -23.07 4.54
CA GLU A 135 0.89 -23.17 4.74
C GLU A 135 0.33 -22.02 5.59
N ILE A 136 1.04 -21.63 6.64
CA ILE A 136 0.65 -20.47 7.47
C ILE A 136 0.81 -19.17 6.68
N MET A 137 1.84 -19.06 5.85
CA MET A 137 2.06 -17.91 4.97
C MET A 137 0.91 -17.74 3.97
N GLU A 138 0.41 -18.81 3.35
CA GLU A 138 -0.74 -18.76 2.47
C GLU A 138 -2.00 -18.24 3.19
N LYS A 139 -2.23 -18.65 4.43
CA LYS A 139 -3.34 -18.14 5.25
C LYS A 139 -3.16 -16.63 5.53
N ALA A 140 -1.94 -16.19 5.85
CA ALA A 140 -1.64 -14.79 6.07
C ALA A 140 -1.80 -13.95 4.79
N LEU A 141 -1.42 -14.50 3.62
CA LEU A 141 -1.63 -13.88 2.31
C LEU A 141 -3.13 -13.77 1.95
N CYS A 142 -3.94 -14.76 2.30
CA CYS A 142 -5.39 -14.69 2.11
C CYS A 142 -6.03 -13.57 2.96
N ASP A 143 -5.62 -13.42 4.22
CA ASP A 143 -6.08 -12.34 5.10
C ASP A 143 -5.64 -10.97 4.57
N PHE A 144 -4.37 -10.86 4.17
CA PHE A 144 -3.80 -9.70 3.54
C PHE A 144 -4.56 -9.26 2.28
N ASP A 145 -4.85 -10.19 1.37
CA ASP A 145 -5.61 -9.91 0.14
C ASP A 145 -7.04 -9.47 0.45
N SER A 146 -7.67 -10.07 1.46
CA SER A 146 -9.01 -9.71 1.93
C SER A 146 -9.04 -8.27 2.46
N MET A 147 -8.00 -7.86 3.19
CA MET A 147 -7.86 -6.48 3.67
C MET A 147 -7.66 -5.50 2.51
N ARG A 148 -6.77 -5.82 1.57
CA ARG A 148 -6.49 -4.99 0.39
C ARG A 148 -7.73 -4.78 -0.49
N LEU A 149 -8.55 -5.81 -0.65
CA LEU A 149 -9.81 -5.71 -1.38
C LEU A 149 -10.79 -4.77 -0.69
N ARG A 150 -11.01 -4.92 0.62
CA ARG A 150 -11.89 -4.04 1.41
C ARG A 150 -11.43 -2.59 1.39
N GLU A 151 -10.12 -2.36 1.46
CA GLU A 151 -9.55 -1.01 1.39
C GLU A 151 -9.66 -0.45 -0.03
N GLY A 152 -9.40 -1.26 -1.06
CA GLY A 152 -9.57 -0.89 -2.46
C GLY A 152 -11.00 -0.48 -2.81
N GLU A 153 -12.01 -1.15 -2.23
CA GLU A 153 -13.42 -0.75 -2.36
C GLU A 153 -13.69 0.63 -1.76
N LYS A 154 -13.15 0.92 -0.57
CA LYS A 154 -13.28 2.25 0.05
C LYS A 154 -12.61 3.34 -0.77
N LEU A 155 -11.40 3.07 -1.30
CA LEU A 155 -10.69 4.00 -2.18
C LEU A 155 -11.49 4.28 -3.45
N ARG A 156 -12.06 3.24 -4.07
CA ARG A 156 -12.96 3.38 -5.23
C ARG A 156 -14.13 4.29 -4.92
N ASP A 157 -14.82 4.05 -3.82
CA ASP A 157 -16.02 4.79 -3.44
C ASP A 157 -15.69 6.26 -3.12
N ASP A 158 -14.55 6.54 -2.48
CA ASP A 158 -14.05 7.91 -2.26
C ASP A 158 -13.77 8.61 -3.60
N VAL A 159 -13.08 7.97 -4.54
CA VAL A 159 -12.81 8.55 -5.86
C VAL A 159 -14.10 8.83 -6.62
N LEU A 160 -15.08 7.93 -6.58
CA LEU A 160 -16.38 8.13 -7.22
C LEU A 160 -17.17 9.31 -6.61
N SER A 161 -17.11 9.47 -5.29
CA SER A 161 -17.72 10.60 -4.57
C SER A 161 -17.08 11.94 -4.98
N ARG A 162 -15.74 11.96 -5.08
CA ARG A 162 -15.00 13.15 -5.55
C ARG A 162 -15.31 13.49 -7.01
N LEU A 163 -15.42 12.49 -7.88
CA LEU A 163 -15.85 12.70 -9.26
C LEU A 163 -17.24 13.34 -9.31
N ALA A 164 -18.18 12.95 -8.45
CA ALA A 164 -19.49 13.60 -8.40
C ALA A 164 -19.39 15.05 -7.92
N THR A 165 -18.44 15.37 -7.04
CA THR A 165 -18.16 16.74 -6.60
C THR A 165 -17.59 17.57 -7.75
N ILE A 166 -16.61 17.02 -8.48
CA ILE A 166 -16.04 17.66 -9.68
C ILE A 166 -17.13 17.95 -10.74
N GLU A 167 -18.04 17.00 -10.98
CA GLU A 167 -19.16 17.20 -11.91
C GLU A 167 -20.05 18.39 -11.53
N LYS A 168 -20.33 18.57 -10.24
CA LYS A 168 -21.08 19.73 -9.74
C LYS A 168 -20.32 21.02 -9.97
N LEU A 169 -19.02 21.04 -9.66
CA LEU A 169 -18.17 22.22 -9.89
C LEU A 169 -18.11 22.59 -11.38
N VAL A 170 -17.94 21.60 -12.26
CA VAL A 170 -17.98 21.81 -13.72
C VAL A 170 -19.33 22.39 -14.16
N SER A 171 -20.46 21.85 -13.66
CA SER A 171 -21.77 22.38 -13.96
C SER A 171 -21.96 23.83 -13.50
N THR A 172 -21.34 24.20 -12.37
CA THR A 172 -21.34 25.59 -11.90
C THR A 172 -20.51 26.50 -12.83
N VAL A 173 -19.34 26.02 -13.29
CA VAL A 173 -18.52 26.74 -14.28
C VAL A 173 -19.31 26.99 -15.55
N GLU A 174 -19.99 25.98 -16.09
CA GLU A 174 -20.83 26.09 -17.29
C GLU A 174 -21.98 27.10 -17.12
N ALA A 175 -22.59 27.15 -15.93
CA ALA A 175 -23.69 28.08 -15.63
C ALA A 175 -23.21 29.53 -15.40
N GLU A 176 -21.99 29.73 -14.87
CA GLU A 176 -21.44 31.08 -14.60
C GLU A 176 -20.77 31.72 -15.82
N SER A 177 -20.25 30.94 -16.77
CA SER A 177 -19.57 31.45 -17.97
C SER A 177 -20.42 32.43 -18.76
N PRO A 178 -21.70 32.16 -19.10
CA PRO A 178 -22.56 33.12 -19.82
C PRO A 178 -22.83 34.40 -19.04
N LYS A 179 -22.94 34.32 -17.70
CA LYS A 179 -23.19 35.50 -16.85
C LYS A 179 -21.98 36.43 -16.83
N THR A 180 -20.76 35.87 -16.88
CA THR A 180 -19.53 36.67 -16.97
C THR A 180 -19.49 37.49 -18.26
N VAL A 181 -19.92 36.92 -19.40
CA VAL A 181 -20.07 37.66 -20.68
C VAL A 181 -21.07 38.80 -20.54
N ALA A 182 -22.24 38.53 -19.96
CA ALA A 182 -23.28 39.55 -19.79
C ALA A 182 -22.79 40.70 -18.86
N GLN A 183 -22.10 40.39 -17.77
CA GLN A 183 -21.51 41.39 -16.88
C GLN A 183 -20.44 42.23 -17.58
N TYR A 184 -19.59 41.61 -18.41
CA TYR A 184 -18.57 42.32 -19.18
C TYR A 184 -19.21 43.27 -20.16
N ARG A 185 -20.24 42.83 -20.90
CA ARG A 185 -21.01 43.68 -21.84
C ARG A 185 -21.59 44.90 -21.11
N ALA A 186 -22.30 44.69 -20.00
CA ALA A 186 -22.89 45.79 -19.23
C ALA A 186 -21.84 46.79 -18.72
N ARG A 187 -20.68 46.30 -18.29
CA ARG A 187 -19.53 47.14 -17.83
C ARG A 187 -18.94 47.91 -19.00
N LEU A 188 -18.85 47.31 -20.20
CA LEU A 188 -18.36 47.97 -21.40
C LEU A 188 -19.31 49.09 -21.83
N GLU A 189 -20.62 48.84 -21.86
CA GLU A 189 -21.66 49.84 -22.15
C GLU A 189 -21.57 51.02 -21.18
N GLN A 190 -21.46 50.77 -19.88
CA GLN A 190 -21.32 51.82 -18.86
C GLN A 190 -20.06 52.66 -19.08
N LYS A 191 -18.89 52.03 -19.28
CA LYS A 191 -17.64 52.76 -19.52
C LYS A 191 -17.67 53.58 -20.79
N MET A 192 -18.27 53.07 -21.86
CA MET A 192 -18.42 53.82 -23.10
C MET A 192 -19.36 55.02 -22.94
N ALA A 193 -20.45 54.87 -22.18
CA ALA A 193 -21.34 56.00 -21.85
C ALA A 193 -20.60 57.09 -21.02
N GLU A 194 -19.75 56.70 -20.07
CA GLU A 194 -18.94 57.64 -19.26
C GLU A 194 -17.92 58.42 -20.13
N VAL A 195 -17.26 57.74 -21.09
CA VAL A 195 -16.19 58.32 -21.91
C VAL A 195 -16.74 59.15 -23.08
N LEU A 196 -17.80 58.70 -23.72
CA LEU A 196 -18.35 59.34 -24.95
C LEU A 196 -19.38 60.44 -24.65
N GLY A 197 -19.90 60.49 -23.41
CA GLY A 197 -20.93 61.46 -23.04
C GLY A 197 -22.16 61.38 -23.95
N ASN A 198 -22.54 62.51 -24.59
CA ASN A 198 -23.69 62.57 -25.48
C ASN A 198 -23.39 62.13 -26.93
N THR A 199 -22.21 61.67 -27.23
CA THR A 199 -21.88 61.11 -28.56
C THR A 199 -22.48 59.72 -28.68
N GLY A 200 -23.19 59.42 -29.75
CA GLY A 200 -23.88 58.12 -29.90
C GLY A 200 -22.94 56.93 -29.79
N ILE A 201 -23.34 55.95 -29.00
CA ILE A 201 -22.62 54.71 -28.81
C ILE A 201 -22.84 53.83 -30.04
N ASP A 202 -21.77 53.31 -30.66
CA ASP A 202 -21.86 52.30 -31.72
C ASP A 202 -22.11 50.92 -31.10
N GLU A 203 -23.37 50.50 -31.09
CA GLU A 203 -23.78 49.17 -30.57
C GLU A 203 -23.06 48.01 -31.26
N ASN A 204 -22.74 48.11 -32.56
CA ASN A 204 -22.05 47.07 -33.31
C ASN A 204 -20.65 46.88 -32.79
N ARG A 205 -19.98 47.94 -32.34
CA ARG A 205 -18.66 47.88 -31.76
C ARG A 205 -18.68 47.20 -30.35
N ILE A 206 -19.70 47.50 -29.55
CA ILE A 206 -19.91 46.84 -28.25
C ILE A 206 -20.18 45.34 -28.46
N LEU A 207 -21.01 44.98 -29.43
CA LEU A 207 -21.32 43.60 -29.73
C LEU A 207 -20.08 42.84 -30.24
N ALA A 208 -19.26 43.46 -31.09
CA ALA A 208 -18.02 42.88 -31.60
C ALA A 208 -17.02 42.62 -30.47
N GLU A 209 -16.80 43.58 -29.57
CA GLU A 209 -15.90 43.42 -28.40
C GLU A 209 -16.43 42.38 -27.41
N ALA A 210 -17.74 42.35 -27.17
CA ALA A 210 -18.37 41.35 -26.32
C ALA A 210 -18.26 39.93 -26.93
N ALA A 211 -18.34 39.79 -28.24
CA ALA A 211 -18.16 38.53 -28.95
C ALA A 211 -16.71 38.03 -28.87
N ILE A 212 -15.72 38.90 -29.07
CA ILE A 212 -14.30 38.61 -28.94
C ILE A 212 -14.00 38.17 -27.50
N PHE A 213 -14.56 38.89 -26.51
CA PHE A 213 -14.40 38.52 -25.08
C PHE A 213 -15.05 37.17 -24.78
N ALA A 214 -16.26 36.91 -25.28
CA ALA A 214 -16.95 35.62 -25.09
C ALA A 214 -16.11 34.45 -25.63
N ASP A 215 -15.53 34.60 -26.83
CA ASP A 215 -14.65 33.59 -27.41
C ASP A 215 -13.39 33.37 -26.58
N HIS A 216 -12.80 34.45 -26.05
CA HIS A 216 -11.61 34.35 -25.21
C HIS A 216 -11.85 33.64 -23.88
N ILE A 217 -13.03 33.76 -23.26
CA ILE A 217 -13.38 33.12 -21.99
C ILE A 217 -14.20 31.84 -22.15
N ALA A 218 -14.46 31.41 -23.39
CA ALA A 218 -15.21 30.19 -23.65
C ALA A 218 -14.48 28.97 -23.00
N VAL A 219 -15.23 28.24 -22.17
CA VAL A 219 -14.71 27.05 -21.43
C VAL A 219 -15.43 25.77 -21.86
N ASP A 220 -16.26 25.84 -22.89
CA ASP A 220 -17.12 24.73 -23.33
C ASP A 220 -16.31 23.51 -23.76
N GLU A 221 -15.19 23.72 -24.46
CA GLU A 221 -14.32 22.64 -24.90
C GLU A 221 -13.66 21.94 -23.71
N GLU A 222 -13.13 22.69 -22.74
CA GLU A 222 -12.48 22.19 -21.55
C GLU A 222 -13.47 21.43 -20.64
N THR A 223 -14.69 21.93 -20.49
CA THR A 223 -15.70 21.23 -19.67
C THR A 223 -16.17 19.94 -20.34
N VAL A 224 -16.38 19.92 -21.66
CA VAL A 224 -16.70 18.69 -22.40
C VAL A 224 -15.58 17.68 -22.32
N ARG A 225 -14.32 18.09 -22.49
CA ARG A 225 -13.14 17.20 -22.33
C ARG A 225 -13.06 16.65 -20.92
N LEU A 226 -13.22 17.50 -19.91
CA LEU A 226 -13.17 17.09 -18.51
C LEU A 226 -14.27 16.06 -18.19
N ARG A 227 -15.49 16.26 -18.68
CA ARG A 227 -16.58 15.27 -18.56
C ARG A 227 -16.24 13.94 -19.24
N SER A 228 -15.65 13.98 -20.43
CA SER A 228 -15.19 12.78 -21.15
C SER A 228 -14.13 12.02 -20.32
N HIS A 229 -13.17 12.74 -19.76
CA HIS A 229 -12.13 12.15 -18.92
C HIS A 229 -12.70 11.56 -17.64
N MET A 230 -13.69 12.21 -17.00
CA MET A 230 -14.39 11.67 -15.83
C MET A 230 -15.11 10.36 -16.14
N ALA A 231 -15.78 10.27 -17.31
CA ALA A 231 -16.44 9.04 -17.74
C ALA A 231 -15.42 7.90 -17.97
N GLN A 232 -14.27 8.21 -18.57
CA GLN A 232 -13.18 7.25 -18.73
C GLN A 232 -12.64 6.77 -17.38
N LEU A 233 -12.42 7.67 -16.41
CA LEU A 233 -11.94 7.31 -15.08
C LEU A 233 -12.94 6.39 -14.36
N ARG A 234 -14.24 6.68 -14.43
CA ARG A 234 -15.29 5.80 -13.89
C ARG A 234 -15.24 4.39 -14.49
N THR A 235 -15.05 4.30 -15.81
CA THR A 235 -14.94 3.02 -16.50
C THR A 235 -13.70 2.26 -16.06
N MET A 236 -12.54 2.93 -15.92
CA MET A 236 -11.29 2.31 -15.49
C MET A 236 -11.36 1.82 -14.05
N ILE A 237 -11.94 2.62 -13.15
CA ILE A 237 -12.07 2.27 -11.73
C ILE A 237 -13.02 1.08 -11.51
N ASN A 238 -14.06 0.95 -12.32
CA ASN A 238 -14.99 -0.17 -12.24
C ASN A 238 -14.53 -1.40 -13.05
N GLY A 239 -13.46 -1.28 -13.82
CA GLY A 239 -12.89 -2.37 -14.62
C GLY A 239 -11.98 -3.31 -13.82
N ASN A 240 -11.61 -4.44 -14.44
CA ASN A 240 -10.75 -5.47 -13.84
C ASN A 240 -9.28 -5.41 -14.33
N SER A 241 -8.86 -4.33 -14.99
CA SER A 241 -7.54 -4.26 -15.62
C SER A 241 -6.58 -3.36 -14.83
N PRO A 242 -5.30 -3.74 -14.64
CA PRO A 242 -4.32 -2.90 -13.98
C PRO A 242 -4.06 -1.64 -14.82
N THR A 243 -4.45 -0.49 -14.30
CA THR A 243 -4.54 0.76 -15.07
C THR A 243 -3.77 1.93 -14.47
N GLY A 244 -2.97 1.72 -13.43
CA GLY A 244 -2.30 2.81 -12.70
C GLY A 244 -1.66 3.88 -13.59
N ARG A 245 -0.84 3.51 -14.59
CA ARG A 245 -0.22 4.49 -15.52
C ARG A 245 -1.23 5.23 -16.39
N LYS A 246 -2.32 4.55 -16.82
CA LYS A 246 -3.36 5.17 -17.64
C LYS A 246 -4.18 6.14 -16.82
N ILE A 247 -4.42 5.81 -15.56
CA ILE A 247 -5.14 6.69 -14.63
C ILE A 247 -4.28 7.91 -14.28
N ASP A 248 -2.99 7.75 -14.03
CA ASP A 248 -2.07 8.88 -13.81
C ASP A 248 -2.07 9.85 -14.99
N PHE A 249 -2.04 9.34 -16.23
CA PHE A 249 -2.14 10.16 -17.42
C PHE A 249 -3.49 10.90 -17.47
N LEU A 250 -4.57 10.22 -17.16
CA LEU A 250 -5.91 10.81 -17.18
C LEU A 250 -6.05 11.94 -16.15
N ILE A 251 -5.46 11.80 -14.97
CA ILE A 251 -5.42 12.85 -13.95
C ILE A 251 -4.58 14.06 -14.40
N GLN A 252 -3.52 13.84 -15.18
CA GLN A 252 -2.77 14.95 -15.79
C GLN A 252 -3.64 15.73 -16.78
N GLU A 253 -4.48 15.06 -17.59
CA GLU A 253 -5.44 15.72 -18.46
C GLU A 253 -6.51 16.49 -17.66
N PHE A 254 -7.03 15.93 -16.53
CA PHE A 254 -7.91 16.69 -15.63
C PHE A 254 -7.28 18.01 -15.19
N ASN A 255 -6.02 17.94 -14.73
CA ASN A 255 -5.29 19.13 -14.29
C ASN A 255 -5.06 20.13 -15.43
N ARG A 256 -4.80 19.63 -16.64
CA ARG A 256 -4.64 20.46 -17.83
C ARG A 256 -5.91 21.23 -18.13
N GLU A 257 -7.06 20.56 -18.21
CA GLU A 257 -8.34 21.21 -18.48
C GLU A 257 -8.71 22.20 -17.36
N ALA A 258 -8.52 21.82 -16.09
CA ALA A 258 -8.74 22.72 -14.97
C ALA A 258 -7.82 23.97 -15.00
N ASN A 259 -6.57 23.83 -15.44
CA ASN A 259 -5.65 24.95 -15.62
C ASN A 259 -6.13 25.89 -16.73
N THR A 260 -6.59 25.33 -17.86
CA THR A 260 -7.09 26.12 -18.99
C THR A 260 -8.36 26.87 -18.59
N ILE A 261 -9.31 26.21 -17.90
CA ILE A 261 -10.48 26.89 -17.32
C ILE A 261 -10.03 28.04 -16.41
N GLY A 262 -9.05 27.78 -15.52
CA GLY A 262 -8.51 28.80 -14.61
C GLY A 262 -7.89 30.01 -15.30
N SER A 263 -7.19 29.81 -16.42
CA SER A 263 -6.58 30.89 -17.18
C SER A 263 -7.60 31.75 -17.93
N LYS A 264 -8.76 31.19 -18.25
CA LYS A 264 -9.90 31.87 -18.90
C LYS A 264 -10.84 32.59 -17.91
N CYS A 265 -10.67 32.31 -16.58
CA CYS A 265 -11.48 32.94 -15.55
C CYS A 265 -11.14 34.43 -15.39
N GLN A 266 -12.14 35.27 -15.52
CA GLN A 266 -12.07 36.75 -15.36
C GLN A 266 -12.78 37.22 -14.07
N ASN A 267 -13.37 36.31 -13.30
CA ASN A 267 -14.19 36.58 -12.12
C ASN A 267 -13.62 35.85 -10.89
N SER A 268 -13.61 36.53 -9.74
CA SER A 268 -13.12 35.96 -8.47
C SER A 268 -13.90 34.71 -8.06
N ASP A 269 -15.22 34.68 -8.28
CA ASP A 269 -16.07 33.55 -7.90
C ASP A 269 -15.73 32.29 -8.72
N MET A 270 -15.49 32.48 -10.03
CA MET A 270 -15.01 31.42 -10.91
C MET A 270 -13.61 30.94 -10.50
N ALA A 271 -12.73 31.84 -10.08
CA ALA A 271 -11.39 31.48 -9.61
C ALA A 271 -11.45 30.59 -8.36
N HIS A 272 -12.35 30.86 -7.42
CA HIS A 272 -12.58 29.99 -6.25
C HIS A 272 -13.05 28.59 -6.65
N ILE A 273 -14.03 28.50 -7.59
CA ILE A 273 -14.50 27.21 -8.10
C ILE A 273 -13.36 26.39 -8.73
N VAL A 274 -12.48 27.05 -9.48
CA VAL A 274 -11.32 26.38 -10.09
C VAL A 274 -10.32 25.91 -9.05
N VAL A 275 -10.11 26.65 -7.97
CA VAL A 275 -9.26 26.21 -6.84
C VAL A 275 -9.85 24.96 -6.18
N ASP A 276 -11.16 24.93 -5.93
CA ASP A 276 -11.84 23.77 -5.38
C ASP A 276 -11.78 22.58 -6.34
N LEU A 277 -11.97 22.82 -7.66
CA LEU A 277 -11.82 21.79 -8.68
C LEU A 277 -10.43 21.15 -8.67
N LYS A 278 -9.37 21.96 -8.64
CA LYS A 278 -7.98 21.48 -8.57
C LYS A 278 -7.72 20.70 -7.26
N SER A 279 -8.28 21.18 -6.15
CA SER A 279 -8.14 20.50 -4.86
C SER A 279 -8.76 19.09 -4.90
N GLU A 280 -9.95 18.95 -5.48
CA GLU A 280 -10.58 17.63 -5.61
C GLU A 280 -9.82 16.70 -6.59
N ILE A 281 -9.27 17.25 -7.68
CA ILE A 281 -8.43 16.48 -8.61
C ILE A 281 -7.16 15.97 -7.91
N GLU A 282 -6.50 16.78 -7.08
CA GLU A 282 -5.30 16.35 -6.36
C GLU A 282 -5.62 15.29 -5.31
N LYS A 283 -6.74 15.42 -4.59
CA LYS A 283 -7.20 14.38 -3.67
C LYS A 283 -7.47 13.04 -4.39
N ILE A 284 -8.07 13.07 -5.58
CA ILE A 284 -8.22 11.86 -6.42
C ILE A 284 -6.85 11.28 -6.77
N ARG A 285 -5.90 12.11 -7.16
CA ARG A 285 -4.55 11.68 -7.51
C ARG A 285 -3.85 10.95 -6.35
N GLU A 286 -3.95 11.49 -5.13
CA GLU A 286 -3.39 10.85 -3.93
C GLU A 286 -4.01 9.47 -3.67
N GLN A 287 -5.33 9.33 -3.83
CA GLN A 287 -6.00 8.04 -3.64
C GLN A 287 -5.58 7.01 -4.71
N ILE A 288 -5.48 7.44 -5.96
CA ILE A 288 -5.09 6.57 -7.07
C ILE A 288 -3.66 6.04 -6.93
N GLN A 289 -2.75 6.80 -6.33
CA GLN A 289 -1.39 6.33 -6.06
C GLN A 289 -1.34 5.11 -5.13
N ASN A 290 -2.39 4.88 -4.36
CA ASN A 290 -2.52 3.75 -3.44
C ASN A 290 -3.32 2.56 -4.03
N ILE A 291 -3.67 2.63 -5.32
CA ILE A 291 -4.45 1.60 -6.01
C ILE A 291 -3.55 0.74 -6.91
N GLU A 292 -3.79 -0.58 -6.86
CA GLU A 292 -3.21 -1.60 -7.75
C GLU A 292 -4.29 -2.32 -8.57
#